data_b9abc139124261abd7a147ac3221ba37
#
_entry.id   b9abc139124261abd7a147ac3221ba37
#
_cell.length_a   1.000
_cell.length_b   1.000
_cell.length_c   1.000
_cell.angle_alpha   90.00
_cell.angle_beta   90.00
_cell.angle_gamma   90.00
#
_symmetry.space_group_name_H-M   'P 1'
#
loop_
_entity.id
_entity.type
_entity.pdbx_description
1 polymer ?
#
loop_
_entity_poly.entity_id
_entity_poly.type
_entity_poly.pdbx_seq_one_letter_code
_entity_poly.pdbx_strand_id
1 'polypeptide(L)'
;MAKNIKEIVNEVKELNMKIKQVLYHAEFENYDDLSALEYDNTNPDDLMMLDELRSILTKLEEISHTINYLSRPVEKEGILHKNRNGRYEMNGHEFSSGYGIEYLATDDWHCRYDENDEYVQTPYWCASRMEHNGKDYYIVGAKDIDLEGLRVRVR
;
A
#
# COMPACT_ATOMS: atom_id res chain seq x y z
N MET A 1 -2.46 5.28 -29.46
CA MET A 1 -2.76 3.93 -28.96
C MET A 1 -2.77 3.94 -27.44
N ALA A 2 -3.86 3.50 -26.80
CA ALA A 2 -3.92 3.42 -25.35
C ALA A 2 -2.96 2.32 -24.85
N LYS A 3 -2.09 2.62 -23.89
CA LYS A 3 -1.21 1.63 -23.27
C LYS A 3 -1.99 0.78 -22.28
N ASN A 4 -1.67 -0.51 -22.21
CA ASN A 4 -2.26 -1.41 -21.23
C ASN A 4 -1.69 -1.12 -19.84
N ILE A 5 -2.57 -1.03 -18.83
CA ILE A 5 -2.16 -0.79 -17.44
C ILE A 5 -1.14 -1.82 -16.94
N LYS A 6 -1.27 -3.09 -17.36
CA LYS A 6 -0.34 -4.16 -16.98
C LYS A 6 1.08 -3.95 -17.53
N GLU A 7 1.20 -3.37 -18.74
CA GLU A 7 2.50 -3.02 -19.33
C GLU A 7 3.19 -1.95 -18.51
N ILE A 8 2.46 -0.88 -18.15
CA ILE A 8 3.01 0.18 -17.30
C ILE A 8 3.39 -0.33 -15.91
N VAL A 9 2.56 -1.19 -15.30
CA VAL A 9 2.90 -1.81 -14.01
C VAL A 9 4.18 -2.66 -14.10
N ASN A 10 4.41 -3.36 -15.21
CA ASN A 10 5.65 -4.12 -15.40
C ASN A 10 6.86 -3.20 -15.56
N GLU A 11 6.75 -2.11 -16.34
CA GLU A 11 7.83 -1.10 -16.45
C GLU A 11 8.18 -0.52 -15.06
N VAL A 12 7.18 -0.23 -14.23
CA VAL A 12 7.36 0.27 -12.85
C VAL A 12 8.05 -0.78 -11.97
N LYS A 13 7.71 -2.08 -12.13
CA LYS A 13 8.39 -3.17 -11.40
C LYS A 13 9.86 -3.30 -11.79
N GLU A 14 10.19 -3.12 -13.06
CA GLU A 14 11.59 -3.12 -13.54
C GLU A 14 12.37 -1.92 -12.97
N LEU A 15 11.73 -0.74 -12.91
CA LEU A 15 12.33 0.45 -12.29
C LEU A 15 12.69 0.23 -10.83
N ASN A 16 11.91 -0.59 -10.11
CA ASN A 16 12.14 -0.87 -8.69
C ASN A 16 13.53 -1.48 -8.40
N MET A 17 14.10 -2.22 -9.33
CA MET A 17 15.47 -2.75 -9.17
C MET A 17 16.49 -1.62 -9.08
N LYS A 18 16.33 -0.57 -9.90
CA LYS A 18 17.22 0.61 -9.86
C LYS A 18 16.99 1.44 -8.58
N ILE A 19 15.75 1.59 -8.15
CA ILE A 19 15.42 2.26 -6.89
C ILE A 19 16.12 1.57 -5.73
N LYS A 20 15.98 0.24 -5.62
CA LYS A 20 16.65 -0.55 -4.57
C LYS A 20 18.17 -0.44 -4.63
N GLN A 21 18.75 -0.39 -5.82
CA GLN A 21 20.19 -0.20 -5.98
C GLN A 21 20.64 1.16 -5.45
N VAL A 22 19.90 2.24 -5.71
CA VAL A 22 20.21 3.58 -5.19
C VAL A 22 20.10 3.62 -3.68
N LEU A 23 19.02 3.07 -3.11
CA LEU A 23 18.83 2.98 -1.66
C LEU A 23 19.95 2.19 -0.99
N TYR A 24 20.34 1.05 -1.58
CA TYR A 24 21.45 0.23 -1.10
C TYR A 24 22.80 0.97 -1.14
N HIS A 25 23.10 1.70 -2.23
CA HIS A 25 24.37 2.47 -2.34
C HIS A 25 24.40 3.64 -1.35
N ALA A 26 23.27 4.22 -1.01
CA ALA A 26 23.17 5.27 0.00
C ALA A 26 23.08 4.72 1.44
N GLU A 27 23.08 3.38 1.61
CA GLU A 27 22.80 2.69 2.88
C GLU A 27 21.51 3.20 3.55
N PHE A 28 20.53 3.62 2.72
CA PHE A 28 19.29 4.22 3.19
C PHE A 28 18.25 3.15 3.50
N GLU A 29 17.92 2.97 4.77
CA GLU A 29 16.90 2.06 5.25
C GLU A 29 16.14 2.67 6.43
N ASN A 30 14.82 2.57 6.41
CA ASN A 30 13.95 3.04 7.49
C ASN A 30 14.15 4.53 7.86
N TYR A 31 14.25 5.41 6.86
CA TYR A 31 14.44 6.86 7.03
C TYR A 31 15.77 7.26 7.70
N ASP A 32 16.83 6.53 7.41
CA ASP A 32 18.15 6.76 7.97
C ASP A 32 18.71 8.15 7.65
N ASP A 33 19.73 8.56 8.40
CA ASP A 33 20.29 9.93 8.41
C ASP A 33 21.32 10.21 7.32
N LEU A 34 21.59 9.27 6.41
CA LEU A 34 22.61 9.35 5.36
C LEU A 34 24.05 9.44 5.91
N SER A 35 24.30 8.91 7.12
CA SER A 35 25.62 8.91 7.75
C SER A 35 26.72 8.19 6.96
N ALA A 36 26.33 7.31 6.02
CA ALA A 36 27.25 6.59 5.14
C ALA A 36 27.78 7.46 3.98
N LEU A 37 27.22 8.64 3.74
CA LEU A 37 27.64 9.51 2.63
C LEU A 37 28.73 10.48 3.08
N GLU A 38 29.77 10.62 2.24
CA GLU A 38 30.79 11.64 2.42
C GLU A 38 30.34 12.97 1.80
N TYR A 39 30.42 14.06 2.56
CA TYR A 39 30.08 15.41 2.13
C TYR A 39 30.89 16.44 2.94
N ASP A 40 31.08 17.64 2.40
CA ASP A 40 31.70 18.75 3.13
C ASP A 40 30.66 19.46 4.00
N ASN A 41 30.72 19.24 5.29
CA ASN A 41 29.80 19.83 6.27
C ASN A 41 29.97 21.34 6.48
N THR A 42 30.92 21.97 5.81
CA THR A 42 31.14 23.44 5.78
C THR A 42 30.68 24.06 4.47
N ASN A 43 30.34 23.24 3.47
CA ASN A 43 29.85 23.70 2.18
C ASN A 43 28.33 23.81 2.15
N PRO A 44 27.74 25.02 1.99
CA PRO A 44 26.31 25.19 1.95
C PRO A 44 25.60 24.40 0.83
N ASP A 45 26.26 24.20 -0.31
CA ASP A 45 25.68 23.44 -1.44
C ASP A 45 25.60 21.95 -1.11
N ASP A 46 26.61 21.39 -0.46
CA ASP A 46 26.62 19.99 -0.02
C ASP A 46 25.53 19.74 1.03
N LEU A 47 25.35 20.66 1.97
CA LEU A 47 24.31 20.58 2.99
C LEU A 47 22.91 20.63 2.36
N MET A 48 22.69 21.53 1.40
CA MET A 48 21.42 21.59 0.67
C MET A 48 21.17 20.28 -0.11
N MET A 49 22.19 19.77 -0.83
CA MET A 49 22.06 18.51 -1.57
C MET A 49 21.77 17.33 -0.65
N LEU A 50 22.35 17.28 0.55
CA LEU A 50 22.08 16.23 1.54
C LEU A 50 20.63 16.22 2.00
N ASP A 51 20.05 17.40 2.29
CA ASP A 51 18.66 17.51 2.73
C ASP A 51 17.67 17.13 1.61
N GLU A 52 17.92 17.60 0.38
CA GLU A 52 17.10 17.22 -0.78
C GLU A 52 17.23 15.73 -1.09
N LEU A 53 18.43 15.17 -1.01
CA LEU A 53 18.66 13.74 -1.22
C LEU A 53 17.91 12.89 -0.20
N ARG A 54 17.91 13.27 1.07
CA ARG A 54 17.13 12.60 2.11
C ARG A 54 15.64 12.56 1.75
N SER A 55 15.08 13.69 1.30
CA SER A 55 13.68 13.76 0.85
C SER A 55 13.42 12.86 -0.35
N ILE A 56 14.33 12.81 -1.31
CA ILE A 56 14.22 11.95 -2.50
C ILE A 56 14.28 10.48 -2.10
N LEU A 57 15.25 10.06 -1.29
CA LEU A 57 15.43 8.67 -0.89
C LEU A 57 14.25 8.16 -0.06
N THR A 58 13.70 8.99 0.84
CA THR A 58 12.47 8.67 1.56
C THR A 58 11.31 8.36 0.61
N LYS A 59 11.10 9.19 -0.41
CA LYS A 59 10.05 8.95 -1.42
C LYS A 59 10.33 7.70 -2.26
N LEU A 60 11.59 7.45 -2.62
CA LEU A 60 11.97 6.24 -3.36
C LEU A 60 11.75 4.98 -2.53
N GLU A 61 12.02 5.01 -1.23
CA GLU A 61 11.74 3.90 -0.31
C GLU A 61 10.23 3.61 -0.24
N GLU A 62 9.40 4.63 -0.07
CA GLU A 62 7.92 4.51 -0.07
C GLU A 62 7.39 3.92 -1.39
N ILE A 63 7.92 4.41 -2.53
CA ILE A 63 7.57 3.89 -3.86
C ILE A 63 7.99 2.41 -3.97
N SER A 64 9.21 2.07 -3.55
CA SER A 64 9.71 0.69 -3.56
C SER A 64 8.83 -0.24 -2.71
N HIS A 65 8.40 0.20 -1.52
CA HIS A 65 7.48 -0.56 -0.68
C HIS A 65 6.14 -0.81 -1.37
N THR A 66 5.56 0.21 -2.03
CA THR A 66 4.32 0.08 -2.79
C THR A 66 4.45 -0.90 -3.94
N ILE A 67 5.53 -0.82 -4.72
CA ILE A 67 5.79 -1.74 -5.84
C ILE A 67 5.98 -3.18 -5.34
N ASN A 68 6.72 -3.36 -4.24
CA ASN A 68 6.91 -4.67 -3.61
C ASN A 68 5.57 -5.25 -3.16
N TYR A 69 4.71 -4.44 -2.52
CA TYR A 69 3.38 -4.85 -2.12
C TYR A 69 2.55 -5.35 -3.31
N LEU A 70 2.45 -4.56 -4.38
CA LEU A 70 1.72 -4.92 -5.60
C LEU A 70 2.29 -6.15 -6.33
N SER A 71 3.56 -6.48 -6.06
CA SER A 71 4.24 -7.63 -6.66
C SER A 71 4.01 -8.93 -5.90
N ARG A 72 3.51 -8.88 -4.66
CA ARG A 72 3.19 -10.07 -3.87
C ARG A 72 1.95 -10.76 -4.45
N PRO A 73 1.93 -12.09 -4.50
CA PRO A 73 0.71 -12.82 -4.85
C PRO A 73 -0.37 -12.63 -3.78
N VAL A 74 -1.63 -12.76 -4.18
CA VAL A 74 -2.72 -12.91 -3.22
C VAL A 74 -2.58 -14.28 -2.56
N GLU A 75 -2.38 -14.31 -1.24
CA GLU A 75 -2.20 -15.55 -0.47
C GLU A 75 -3.53 -16.18 -0.09
N LYS A 76 -4.47 -15.36 0.35
CA LYS A 76 -5.81 -15.78 0.77
C LYS A 76 -6.85 -14.76 0.35
N GLU A 77 -8.04 -15.23 0.02
CA GLU A 77 -9.23 -14.41 -0.26
C GLU A 77 -10.45 -15.10 0.35
N GLY A 78 -11.38 -14.33 0.90
CA GLY A 78 -12.59 -14.86 1.50
C GLY A 78 -13.48 -13.78 2.11
N ILE A 79 -14.35 -14.22 3.00
CA ILE A 79 -15.31 -13.37 3.69
C ILE A 79 -14.90 -13.25 5.17
N LEU A 80 -14.95 -12.03 5.70
CA LEU A 80 -14.74 -11.77 7.13
C LEU A 80 -15.92 -12.26 7.97
N HIS A 81 -15.60 -12.91 9.07
CA HIS A 81 -16.55 -13.29 10.09
C HIS A 81 -15.99 -13.02 11.49
N LYS A 82 -16.82 -12.52 12.38
CA LYS A 82 -16.43 -12.32 13.78
C LYS A 82 -16.44 -13.64 14.52
N ASN A 83 -15.30 -14.04 15.08
CA ASN A 83 -15.16 -15.27 15.83
C ASN A 83 -15.64 -15.11 17.29
N ARG A 84 -15.62 -16.22 18.04
CA ARG A 84 -16.07 -16.25 19.46
C ARG A 84 -15.24 -15.38 20.41
N ASN A 85 -14.00 -15.03 20.00
CA ASN A 85 -13.09 -14.17 20.76
C ASN A 85 -13.28 -12.68 20.43
N GLY A 86 -14.26 -12.34 19.58
CA GLY A 86 -14.54 -10.96 19.17
C GLY A 86 -13.57 -10.44 18.10
N ARG A 87 -12.74 -11.29 17.52
CA ARG A 87 -11.83 -10.94 16.41
C ARG A 87 -12.44 -11.33 15.08
N TYR A 88 -12.03 -10.64 14.02
CA TYR A 88 -12.42 -11.01 12.66
C TYR A 88 -11.43 -12.02 12.09
N GLU A 89 -11.95 -13.00 11.38
CA GLU A 89 -11.18 -14.03 10.70
C GLU A 89 -11.70 -14.29 9.28
N MET A 90 -10.83 -14.80 8.43
CA MET A 90 -11.14 -15.25 7.08
C MET A 90 -10.37 -16.54 6.81
N ASN A 91 -11.07 -17.63 6.54
CA ASN A 91 -10.47 -18.94 6.21
C ASN A 91 -9.40 -19.38 7.25
N GLY A 92 -9.70 -19.23 8.54
CA GLY A 92 -8.80 -19.58 9.65
C GLY A 92 -7.64 -18.59 9.87
N HIS A 93 -7.62 -17.48 9.16
CA HIS A 93 -6.68 -16.38 9.39
C HIS A 93 -7.36 -15.31 10.26
N GLU A 94 -6.88 -15.13 11.47
CA GLU A 94 -7.38 -14.15 12.42
C GLU A 94 -6.62 -12.83 12.26
N PHE A 95 -7.34 -11.71 12.17
CA PHE A 95 -6.76 -10.38 12.03
C PHE A 95 -6.54 -9.71 13.38
N SER A 96 -5.42 -9.02 13.51
CA SER A 96 -5.09 -8.16 14.65
C SER A 96 -4.88 -6.71 14.20
N SER A 97 -4.83 -5.78 15.16
CA SER A 97 -4.47 -4.38 14.89
C SER A 97 -3.13 -4.28 14.15
N GLY A 98 -3.08 -3.40 13.16
CA GLY A 98 -1.93 -3.19 12.30
C GLY A 98 -1.82 -4.15 11.11
N TYR A 99 -2.69 -5.17 11.01
CA TYR A 99 -2.61 -6.16 9.94
C TYR A 99 -3.10 -5.59 8.61
N GLY A 100 -2.27 -5.71 7.56
CA GLY A 100 -2.60 -5.27 6.20
C GLY A 100 -3.70 -6.13 5.58
N ILE A 101 -4.69 -5.50 4.96
CA ILE A 101 -5.84 -6.14 4.34
C ILE A 101 -6.23 -5.39 3.07
N GLU A 102 -6.67 -6.09 2.05
CA GLU A 102 -7.42 -5.50 0.94
C GLU A 102 -8.89 -5.88 1.10
N TYR A 103 -9.79 -4.92 0.96
CA TYR A 103 -11.23 -5.14 1.00
C TYR A 103 -11.89 -4.74 -0.31
N LEU A 104 -12.99 -5.38 -0.67
CA LEU A 104 -13.74 -5.07 -1.87
C LEU A 104 -14.67 -3.88 -1.57
N ALA A 105 -14.27 -2.69 -2.00
CA ALA A 105 -15.06 -1.46 -1.88
C ALA A 105 -16.14 -1.39 -2.96
N THR A 106 -17.29 -0.80 -2.60
CA THR A 106 -18.47 -0.65 -3.48
C THR A 106 -18.99 0.78 -3.46
N ASP A 107 -18.14 1.76 -3.14
CA ASP A 107 -18.48 3.17 -3.21
C ASP A 107 -18.45 3.71 -4.66
N ASP A 108 -18.75 4.99 -4.82
CA ASP A 108 -18.85 5.65 -6.13
C ASP A 108 -17.52 6.00 -6.77
N TRP A 109 -16.37 5.64 -6.16
CA TRP A 109 -15.04 6.03 -6.65
C TRP A 109 -14.73 5.51 -8.06
N HIS A 110 -15.22 4.30 -8.40
CA HIS A 110 -15.09 3.68 -9.71
C HIS A 110 -16.45 3.48 -10.38
N CYS A 111 -17.27 4.50 -10.38
CA CYS A 111 -18.52 4.51 -11.14
C CYS A 111 -18.28 4.81 -12.63
N ARG A 112 -19.14 4.29 -13.45
CA ARG A 112 -19.19 4.56 -14.91
C ARG A 112 -20.62 4.50 -15.41
N TYR A 113 -20.86 5.09 -16.57
CA TYR A 113 -22.06 4.83 -17.33
C TYR A 113 -21.78 3.72 -18.34
N ASP A 114 -22.70 2.79 -18.48
CA ASP A 114 -22.62 1.73 -19.48
C ASP A 114 -23.08 2.23 -20.87
N GLU A 115 -23.15 1.32 -21.83
CA GLU A 115 -23.57 1.63 -23.20
C GLU A 115 -25.05 2.06 -23.34
N ASN A 116 -25.86 1.92 -22.27
CA ASN A 116 -27.26 2.33 -22.19
C ASN A 116 -27.45 3.61 -21.37
N ASP A 117 -26.37 4.31 -21.00
CA ASP A 117 -26.35 5.44 -20.07
C ASP A 117 -26.87 5.11 -18.66
N GLU A 118 -26.82 3.83 -18.26
CA GLU A 118 -27.14 3.41 -16.90
C GLU A 118 -25.92 3.52 -15.99
N TYR A 119 -26.16 4.01 -14.76
CA TYR A 119 -25.12 4.17 -13.73
C TYR A 119 -24.71 2.80 -13.19
N VAL A 120 -23.43 2.48 -13.34
CA VAL A 120 -22.84 1.22 -12.89
C VAL A 120 -21.70 1.48 -11.92
N GLN A 121 -21.83 0.98 -10.70
CA GLN A 121 -20.75 0.90 -9.71
C GLN A 121 -19.88 -0.33 -9.99
N THR A 122 -18.58 -0.13 -10.09
CA THR A 122 -17.64 -1.25 -10.24
C THR A 122 -16.94 -1.48 -8.91
N PRO A 123 -17.15 -2.63 -8.24
CA PRO A 123 -16.39 -2.98 -7.05
C PRO A 123 -14.90 -3.02 -7.33
N TYR A 124 -14.09 -2.54 -6.39
CA TYR A 124 -12.64 -2.51 -6.54
C TYR A 124 -11.92 -2.87 -5.24
N TRP A 125 -10.72 -3.42 -5.37
CA TRP A 125 -9.89 -3.74 -4.21
C TRP A 125 -9.20 -2.50 -3.66
N CYS A 126 -9.38 -2.25 -2.38
CA CYS A 126 -8.78 -1.14 -1.65
C CYS A 126 -7.84 -1.69 -0.58
N ALA A 127 -6.56 -1.31 -0.67
CA ALA A 127 -5.56 -1.69 0.32
C ALA A 127 -5.65 -0.81 1.56
N SER A 128 -5.64 -1.43 2.73
CA SER A 128 -5.70 -0.75 4.02
C SER A 128 -5.13 -1.63 5.14
N ARG A 129 -5.50 -1.36 6.37
CA ARG A 129 -5.17 -2.19 7.52
C ARG A 129 -6.33 -2.25 8.51
N MET A 130 -6.39 -3.34 9.26
CA MET A 130 -7.30 -3.55 10.37
C MET A 130 -6.77 -2.85 11.62
N GLU A 131 -7.61 -2.14 12.35
CA GLU A 131 -7.29 -1.54 13.64
C GLU A 131 -8.41 -1.79 14.65
N HIS A 132 -8.09 -1.66 15.95
CA HIS A 132 -9.05 -1.80 17.04
C HIS A 132 -9.12 -0.50 17.85
N ASN A 133 -10.34 0.03 18.06
CA ASN A 133 -10.55 1.32 18.71
C ASN A 133 -10.84 1.23 20.22
N GLY A 134 -10.61 0.07 20.83
CA GLY A 134 -10.95 -0.23 22.23
C GLY A 134 -12.32 -0.87 22.41
N LYS A 135 -13.19 -0.82 21.39
CA LYS A 135 -14.54 -1.45 21.41
C LYS A 135 -14.68 -2.52 20.33
N ASP A 136 -14.29 -2.21 19.11
CA ASP A 136 -14.37 -3.13 17.98
C ASP A 136 -13.29 -2.86 16.94
N TYR A 137 -13.14 -3.78 15.99
CA TYR A 137 -12.26 -3.64 14.84
C TYR A 137 -12.90 -2.76 13.77
N TYR A 138 -12.05 -2.08 12.99
CA TYR A 138 -12.44 -1.29 11.82
C TYR A 138 -11.32 -1.28 10.80
N ILE A 139 -11.64 -0.93 9.55
CA ILE A 139 -10.67 -0.69 8.49
C ILE A 139 -10.32 0.80 8.46
N VAL A 140 -9.03 1.12 8.47
CA VAL A 140 -8.54 2.50 8.39
C VAL A 140 -9.00 3.15 7.08
N GLY A 141 -9.56 4.36 7.18
CA GLY A 141 -10.15 5.07 6.04
C GLY A 141 -11.55 4.61 5.63
N ALA A 142 -12.09 3.54 6.26
CA ALA A 142 -13.41 2.99 5.95
C ALA A 142 -14.15 2.54 7.24
N LYS A 143 -14.22 3.43 8.22
CA LYS A 143 -14.75 3.13 9.57
C LYS A 143 -16.23 2.74 9.61
N ASP A 144 -16.99 3.16 8.61
CA ASP A 144 -18.44 2.94 8.53
C ASP A 144 -18.81 1.66 7.75
N ILE A 145 -17.81 0.92 7.24
CA ILE A 145 -18.06 -0.34 6.56
C ILE A 145 -18.32 -1.44 7.60
N ASP A 146 -19.43 -2.19 7.40
CA ASP A 146 -19.67 -3.41 8.15
C ASP A 146 -18.63 -4.47 7.77
N LEU A 147 -17.89 -4.96 8.76
CA LEU A 147 -16.87 -5.97 8.56
C LEU A 147 -17.44 -7.39 8.43
N GLU A 148 -18.61 -7.65 9.05
CA GLU A 148 -19.26 -8.96 8.93
C GLU A 148 -19.76 -9.18 7.51
N GLY A 149 -19.31 -10.25 6.87
CA GLY A 149 -19.66 -10.55 5.49
C GLY A 149 -18.85 -9.80 4.44
N LEU A 150 -17.90 -8.95 4.83
CA LEU A 150 -17.06 -8.18 3.91
C LEU A 150 -16.08 -9.11 3.18
N ARG A 151 -16.03 -9.00 1.84
CA ARG A 151 -15.04 -9.73 1.03
C ARG A 151 -13.67 -9.07 1.12
N VAL A 152 -12.68 -9.85 1.51
CA VAL A 152 -11.31 -9.40 1.76
C VAL A 152 -10.28 -10.36 1.20
N ARG A 153 -9.05 -9.87 1.05
CA ARG A 153 -7.90 -10.70 0.71
C ARG A 153 -6.62 -10.16 1.34
N VAL A 154 -5.60 -11.00 1.41
CA VAL A 154 -4.25 -10.66 1.92
C VAL A 154 -3.19 -11.09 0.93
N ARG A 155 -2.05 -10.34 0.94
CA ARG A 155 -0.86 -10.58 0.12
C ARG A 155 0.36 -10.87 0.98
#